data_127cd3817c21eb75f3c1b30198eb8289
#
_entry.id   127cd3817c21eb75f3c1b30198eb8289
#
_cell.length_a   1.000
_cell.length_b   1.000
_cell.length_c   1.000
_cell.angle_alpha   90.00
_cell.angle_beta   90.00
_cell.angle_gamma   90.00
#
_symmetry.space_group_name_H-M   'P 1'
#
loop_
_entity.id
_entity.type
_entity.pdbx_description
1 polymer ?
#
loop_
_entity_poly.entity_id
_entity_poly.type
_entity_poly.pdbx_seq_one_letter_code
_entity_poly.pdbx_strand_id
1 'polypeptide(L)'
;MRKTLRQEGLVDQERLESLEIGVVLGENSEDLYSEFVRIGRQLGVGSERIHENRADGCDFVLFLGDSQPRPEFLAEGTPFCRAQLLEDGIRVTSELEAMGGEPSPLQRPGLRTIACSVAWQEAIRMTGTMLPIEVPKRFLDVCLRVDTSTFSNPSKLSELIEVRDAESLKVPFQVIPREDGRGHSLLKMRLEEGSALADQVFSYFQICWKEDESPEPCNAELRIPRSEGGVSGSATFSGLGGLGSWALDTVIEGLRETGSSGSGLSLNMLDPDSEIEEHNLNRQVLYTKEDIGSQKAIVAERKVSRDLPDSTVASFVSSVGIPHLIGLENTGYSLDPSIEEDDDDIFSDHDDIYSVTGGLIAESDVLVSGVDNLRDRSILNAISSKLGITMVNAGAQGFNGQFDLFTPDGSCMLCRYGMHALREGVRMSCQEDGDVPFSSIVTSTAIFGALEGLALLSILSEGPDSPPDWPTSISWNGRVNSFRASERGSDIFTDAFSHEGPHHAHLYNRLMGLGGPGHQ
;
A
#
# COMPACT_ATOMS: atom_id res chain seq x y z
N MET A 1 13.31 14.13 -17.08
CA MET A 1 13.67 13.18 -16.00
C MET A 1 13.46 11.77 -16.53
N ARG A 2 14.27 10.76 -16.18
CA ARG A 2 14.05 9.41 -16.73
C ARG A 2 12.78 8.78 -16.15
N LYS A 3 11.97 8.10 -16.97
CA LYS A 3 10.73 7.41 -16.57
C LYS A 3 10.95 6.46 -15.37
N THR A 4 12.10 5.81 -15.29
CA THR A 4 12.41 4.77 -14.28
C THR A 4 13.08 5.30 -13.00
N LEU A 5 13.19 6.61 -12.82
CA LEU A 5 13.92 7.24 -11.71
C LEU A 5 13.50 6.72 -10.32
N ARG A 6 12.20 6.43 -10.12
CA ARG A 6 11.68 5.99 -8.81
C ARG A 6 12.03 4.56 -8.43
N GLN A 7 12.53 3.75 -9.35
CA GLN A 7 13.00 2.39 -9.07
C GLN A 7 14.53 2.26 -9.12
N GLU A 8 15.25 3.36 -9.30
CA GLU A 8 16.71 3.39 -9.15
C GLU A 8 17.09 2.93 -7.72
N GLY A 9 18.12 2.09 -7.64
CA GLY A 9 18.55 1.47 -6.37
C GLY A 9 17.72 0.25 -5.91
N LEU A 10 16.60 -0.07 -6.57
CA LEU A 10 15.83 -1.29 -6.31
C LEU A 10 16.17 -2.42 -7.28
N VAL A 11 16.34 -2.08 -8.56
CA VAL A 11 16.61 -3.04 -9.62
C VAL A 11 17.77 -2.57 -10.50
N ASP A 12 18.51 -3.53 -11.04
CA ASP A 12 19.42 -3.31 -12.18
C ASP A 12 18.54 -3.05 -13.42
N GLN A 13 18.37 -1.78 -13.76
CA GLN A 13 17.47 -1.36 -14.81
C GLN A 13 17.90 -1.86 -16.20
N GLU A 14 19.20 -1.86 -16.50
CA GLU A 14 19.71 -2.33 -17.79
C GLU A 14 19.45 -3.82 -17.96
N ARG A 15 19.66 -4.60 -16.91
CA ARG A 15 19.36 -6.02 -16.88
C ARG A 15 17.87 -6.29 -17.01
N LEU A 16 17.02 -5.55 -16.27
CA LEU A 16 15.58 -5.69 -16.32
C LEU A 16 15.02 -5.43 -17.73
N GLU A 17 15.47 -4.35 -18.38
CA GLU A 17 15.06 -3.99 -19.74
C GLU A 17 15.55 -4.98 -20.81
N SER A 18 16.59 -5.75 -20.51
CA SER A 18 17.15 -6.75 -21.43
C SER A 18 16.54 -8.14 -21.27
N LEU A 19 15.73 -8.39 -20.23
CA LEU A 19 15.16 -9.73 -19.99
C LEU A 19 14.27 -10.20 -21.14
N GLU A 20 14.48 -11.43 -21.57
CA GLU A 20 13.58 -12.14 -22.47
C GLU A 20 12.62 -13.01 -21.66
N ILE A 21 11.34 -12.67 -21.67
CA ILE A 21 10.31 -13.31 -20.85
C ILE A 21 9.42 -14.17 -21.74
N GLY A 22 9.37 -15.46 -21.46
CA GLY A 22 8.41 -16.37 -22.08
C GLY A 22 7.11 -16.42 -21.31
N VAL A 23 5.97 -16.41 -21.99
CA VAL A 23 4.65 -16.55 -21.36
C VAL A 23 3.90 -17.68 -22.04
N VAL A 24 3.54 -18.71 -21.27
CA VAL A 24 2.76 -19.85 -21.74
C VAL A 24 1.31 -19.66 -21.26
N LEU A 25 0.41 -19.54 -22.22
CA LEU A 25 -1.01 -19.27 -21.94
C LEU A 25 -1.77 -20.57 -21.68
N GLY A 26 -2.57 -20.58 -20.63
CA GLY A 26 -3.64 -21.53 -20.41
C GLY A 26 -4.97 -21.06 -21.02
N GLU A 27 -6.04 -21.81 -20.82
CA GLU A 27 -7.35 -21.41 -21.27
C GLU A 27 -7.81 -20.11 -20.57
N ASN A 28 -8.42 -19.19 -21.31
CA ASN A 28 -8.96 -17.92 -20.80
C ASN A 28 -7.93 -17.05 -20.05
N SER A 29 -6.67 -17.04 -20.48
CA SER A 29 -5.61 -16.26 -19.83
C SER A 29 -5.14 -15.02 -20.62
N GLU A 30 -5.87 -14.61 -21.67
CA GLU A 30 -5.53 -13.47 -22.52
C GLU A 30 -5.53 -12.16 -21.75
N ASP A 31 -6.48 -11.96 -20.84
CA ASP A 31 -6.52 -10.76 -20.00
C ASP A 31 -5.38 -10.71 -18.99
N LEU A 32 -5.00 -11.87 -18.41
CA LEU A 32 -3.80 -11.97 -17.56
C LEU A 32 -2.54 -11.62 -18.37
N TYR A 33 -2.44 -12.11 -19.59
CA TYR A 33 -1.32 -11.78 -20.46
C TYR A 33 -1.25 -10.28 -20.76
N SER A 34 -2.39 -9.69 -21.12
CA SER A 34 -2.49 -8.26 -21.40
C SER A 34 -2.08 -7.41 -20.19
N GLU A 35 -2.50 -7.81 -18.99
CA GLU A 35 -2.15 -7.17 -17.74
C GLU A 35 -0.67 -7.34 -17.40
N PHE A 36 -0.11 -8.53 -17.60
CA PHE A 36 1.31 -8.78 -17.39
C PHE A 36 2.18 -7.91 -18.31
N VAL A 37 1.81 -7.78 -19.58
CA VAL A 37 2.47 -6.88 -20.53
C VAL A 37 2.33 -5.42 -20.11
N ARG A 38 1.16 -4.99 -19.61
CA ARG A 38 0.92 -3.63 -19.13
C ARG A 38 1.88 -3.26 -18.00
N ILE A 39 2.01 -4.13 -16.99
CA ILE A 39 2.92 -3.92 -15.86
C ILE A 39 4.38 -3.93 -16.30
N GLY A 40 4.75 -4.84 -17.20
CA GLY A 40 6.09 -4.92 -17.78
C GLY A 40 6.55 -3.63 -18.45
N ARG A 41 5.64 -2.99 -19.20
CA ARG A 41 5.92 -1.68 -19.82
C ARG A 41 6.16 -0.57 -18.80
N GLN A 42 5.52 -0.63 -17.64
CA GLN A 42 5.77 0.32 -16.55
C GLN A 42 7.12 0.05 -15.88
N LEU A 43 7.54 -1.21 -15.76
CA LEU A 43 8.87 -1.60 -15.31
C LEU A 43 9.99 -1.18 -16.28
N GLY A 44 9.64 -0.83 -17.51
CA GLY A 44 10.59 -0.50 -18.57
C GLY A 44 10.87 -1.66 -19.55
N VAL A 45 10.25 -2.81 -19.36
CA VAL A 45 10.41 -3.96 -20.26
C VAL A 45 9.56 -3.75 -21.51
N GLY A 46 10.19 -3.78 -22.68
CA GLY A 46 9.49 -3.66 -23.96
C GLY A 46 8.59 -4.86 -24.26
N SER A 47 7.44 -4.61 -24.88
CA SER A 47 6.53 -5.71 -25.23
C SER A 47 7.13 -6.71 -26.23
N GLU A 48 8.12 -6.30 -26.99
CA GLU A 48 8.89 -7.16 -27.89
C GLU A 48 9.79 -8.17 -27.16
N ARG A 49 10.03 -7.98 -25.86
CA ARG A 49 10.76 -8.87 -24.97
C ARG A 49 9.87 -9.89 -24.25
N ILE A 50 8.55 -9.77 -24.41
CA ILE A 50 7.56 -10.65 -23.78
C ILE A 50 6.97 -11.53 -24.87
N HIS A 51 7.33 -12.81 -24.87
CA HIS A 51 7.05 -13.75 -25.95
C HIS A 51 5.90 -14.68 -25.59
N GLU A 52 4.81 -14.53 -26.29
CA GLU A 52 3.63 -15.40 -26.14
C GLU A 52 3.92 -16.82 -26.64
N ASN A 53 3.56 -17.82 -25.82
CA ASN A 53 3.70 -19.25 -26.09
C ASN A 53 5.13 -19.70 -26.47
N ARG A 54 6.13 -19.03 -25.91
CA ARG A 54 7.53 -19.36 -26.06
C ARG A 54 8.17 -19.58 -24.69
N ALA A 55 9.02 -20.60 -24.58
CA ALA A 55 9.82 -20.87 -23.39
C ALA A 55 11.33 -20.95 -23.69
N ASP A 56 11.70 -21.37 -24.90
CA ASP A 56 13.09 -21.52 -25.30
C ASP A 56 13.80 -20.18 -25.45
N GLY A 57 14.99 -20.10 -24.85
CA GLY A 57 15.85 -18.93 -24.94
C GLY A 57 15.35 -17.73 -24.16
N CYS A 58 14.48 -17.95 -23.18
CA CYS A 58 14.01 -16.93 -22.27
C CYS A 58 14.77 -16.97 -20.94
N ASP A 59 14.96 -15.80 -20.33
CA ASP A 59 15.59 -15.66 -19.02
C ASP A 59 14.64 -16.07 -17.88
N PHE A 60 13.34 -15.99 -18.14
CA PHE A 60 12.27 -16.37 -17.22
C PHE A 60 11.04 -16.84 -17.99
N VAL A 61 10.31 -17.82 -17.44
CA VAL A 61 9.09 -18.34 -18.05
C VAL A 61 7.90 -18.23 -17.09
N LEU A 62 6.84 -17.57 -17.54
CA LEU A 62 5.57 -17.44 -16.81
C LEU A 62 4.53 -18.38 -17.41
N PHE A 63 3.88 -19.18 -16.57
CA PHE A 63 2.72 -19.99 -16.91
C PHE A 63 1.46 -19.31 -16.38
N LEU A 64 0.51 -18.99 -17.23
CA LEU A 64 -0.73 -18.31 -16.87
C LEU A 64 -1.93 -19.26 -16.83
N GLY A 65 -2.80 -19.04 -15.86
CA GLY A 65 -4.05 -19.78 -15.73
C GLY A 65 -3.83 -21.27 -15.41
N ASP A 66 -4.45 -22.14 -16.17
CA ASP A 66 -4.37 -23.60 -16.01
C ASP A 66 -3.19 -24.24 -16.74
N SER A 67 -2.36 -23.44 -17.45
CA SER A 67 -1.16 -23.94 -18.11
C SER A 67 -0.22 -24.62 -17.11
N GLN A 68 0.26 -25.81 -17.48
CA GLN A 68 1.12 -26.62 -16.62
C GLN A 68 2.58 -26.45 -17.04
N PRO A 69 3.50 -26.21 -16.10
CA PRO A 69 4.92 -26.31 -16.40
C PRO A 69 5.24 -27.75 -16.82
N ARG A 70 5.71 -27.89 -18.05
CA ARG A 70 6.19 -29.16 -18.55
C ARG A 70 7.72 -29.11 -18.59
N PRO A 71 8.43 -30.02 -17.91
CA PRO A 71 9.89 -30.02 -17.91
C PRO A 71 10.52 -30.00 -19.30
N GLU A 72 9.83 -30.56 -20.29
CA GLU A 72 10.24 -30.60 -21.70
C GLU A 72 10.25 -29.22 -22.39
N PHE A 73 9.55 -28.21 -21.83
CA PHE A 73 9.53 -26.84 -22.35
C PHE A 73 10.52 -25.90 -21.64
N LEU A 74 11.06 -26.32 -20.50
CA LEU A 74 12.00 -25.52 -19.74
C LEU A 74 13.43 -26.02 -20.02
N ALA A 75 14.30 -25.15 -20.49
CA ALA A 75 15.72 -25.44 -20.49
C ALA A 75 16.19 -25.69 -19.04
N GLU A 76 17.14 -26.58 -18.85
CA GLU A 76 17.67 -26.89 -17.51
C GLU A 76 18.17 -25.62 -16.83
N GLY A 77 17.58 -25.30 -15.65
CA GLY A 77 17.94 -24.13 -14.86
C GLY A 77 17.21 -22.84 -15.23
N THR A 78 16.31 -22.82 -16.21
CA THR A 78 15.49 -21.63 -16.49
C THR A 78 14.50 -21.40 -15.36
N PRO A 79 14.55 -20.24 -14.67
CA PRO A 79 13.59 -19.92 -13.63
C PRO A 79 12.18 -19.69 -14.21
N PHE A 80 11.19 -20.07 -13.45
CA PHE A 80 9.80 -19.93 -13.87
C PHE A 80 8.87 -19.62 -12.69
N CYS A 81 7.68 -19.16 -12.98
CA CYS A 81 6.55 -19.22 -12.04
C CYS A 81 5.26 -19.52 -12.77
N ARG A 82 4.23 -19.86 -12.00
CA ARG A 82 2.85 -19.98 -12.45
C ARG A 82 1.98 -19.01 -11.70
N ALA A 83 1.15 -18.27 -12.41
CA ALA A 83 0.17 -17.35 -11.84
C ALA A 83 -1.25 -17.79 -12.18
N GLN A 84 -2.09 -17.95 -11.15
CA GLN A 84 -3.48 -18.36 -11.26
C GLN A 84 -4.39 -17.39 -10.52
N LEU A 85 -5.56 -17.16 -11.10
CA LEU A 85 -6.70 -16.60 -10.38
C LEU A 85 -7.49 -17.74 -9.74
N LEU A 86 -7.86 -17.56 -8.49
CA LEU A 86 -8.75 -18.42 -7.73
C LEU A 86 -10.12 -17.72 -7.65
N GLU A 87 -11.15 -18.44 -7.24
CA GLU A 87 -12.48 -17.85 -7.09
C GLU A 87 -12.47 -16.63 -6.14
N ASP A 88 -11.70 -16.73 -5.06
CA ASP A 88 -11.60 -15.75 -3.98
C ASP A 88 -10.18 -15.19 -3.81
N GLY A 89 -9.33 -15.25 -4.82
CA GLY A 89 -7.95 -14.76 -4.65
C GLY A 89 -7.01 -15.09 -5.79
N ILE A 90 -5.72 -15.11 -5.44
CA ILE A 90 -4.63 -15.43 -6.36
C ILE A 90 -3.70 -16.48 -5.77
N ARG A 91 -3.01 -17.20 -6.67
CA ARG A 91 -1.83 -18.02 -6.31
C ARG A 91 -0.74 -17.80 -7.35
N VAL A 92 0.47 -17.50 -6.87
CA VAL A 92 1.67 -17.46 -7.70
C VAL A 92 2.74 -18.33 -7.04
N THR A 93 3.25 -19.30 -7.78
CA THR A 93 4.24 -20.26 -7.25
C THR A 93 5.32 -20.55 -8.28
N SER A 94 6.55 -20.69 -7.83
CA SER A 94 7.71 -21.19 -8.57
C SER A 94 8.10 -22.62 -8.19
N GLU A 95 7.23 -23.32 -7.43
CA GLU A 95 7.38 -24.74 -7.11
C GLU A 95 6.64 -25.62 -8.12
N LEU A 96 7.30 -26.68 -8.60
CA LEU A 96 6.69 -27.62 -9.56
C LEU A 96 5.54 -28.44 -8.96
N GLU A 97 5.58 -28.71 -7.65
CA GLU A 97 4.68 -29.64 -6.97
C GLU A 97 3.46 -28.95 -6.32
N ALA A 98 3.48 -27.65 -6.14
CA ALA A 98 2.50 -26.90 -5.31
C ALA A 98 1.16 -26.61 -6.01
N MET A 99 0.64 -27.53 -6.82
CA MET A 99 -0.43 -27.22 -7.76
C MET A 99 -1.75 -27.93 -7.43
N GLY A 100 -2.46 -27.46 -6.41
CA GLY A 100 -3.84 -27.82 -6.13
C GLY A 100 -4.77 -26.61 -6.27
N GLY A 101 -5.93 -26.78 -6.86
CA GLY A 101 -6.98 -25.79 -7.02
C GLY A 101 -7.37 -25.59 -8.49
N GLU A 102 -8.66 -25.53 -8.75
CA GLU A 102 -9.17 -25.20 -10.09
C GLU A 102 -9.02 -23.69 -10.33
N PRO A 103 -8.51 -23.27 -11.49
CA PRO A 103 -8.47 -21.86 -11.85
C PRO A 103 -9.90 -21.32 -11.98
N SER A 104 -10.11 -20.10 -11.52
CA SER A 104 -11.41 -19.44 -11.65
C SER A 104 -11.64 -19.02 -13.11
N PRO A 105 -12.81 -19.30 -13.67
CA PRO A 105 -13.20 -18.72 -14.95
C PRO A 105 -13.54 -17.23 -14.84
N LEU A 106 -13.75 -16.72 -13.61
CA LEU A 106 -14.09 -15.32 -13.38
C LEU A 106 -12.81 -14.51 -13.18
N GLN A 107 -12.59 -13.60 -14.11
CA GLN A 107 -11.44 -12.71 -14.06
C GLN A 107 -11.83 -11.39 -13.37
N ARG A 108 -11.36 -11.17 -12.16
CA ARG A 108 -11.53 -9.90 -11.44
C ARG A 108 -10.32 -9.00 -11.72
N PRO A 109 -10.50 -7.77 -12.26
CA PRO A 109 -9.39 -6.91 -12.67
C PRO A 109 -8.33 -6.71 -11.61
N GLY A 110 -8.72 -6.34 -10.39
CA GLY A 110 -7.78 -6.16 -9.30
C GLY A 110 -6.99 -7.42 -8.95
N LEU A 111 -7.60 -8.60 -9.02
CA LEU A 111 -6.89 -9.87 -8.80
C LEU A 111 -5.90 -10.16 -9.93
N ARG A 112 -6.24 -9.84 -11.19
CA ARG A 112 -5.31 -9.93 -12.32
C ARG A 112 -4.07 -9.06 -12.09
N THR A 113 -4.29 -7.82 -11.68
CA THR A 113 -3.22 -6.86 -11.36
C THR A 113 -2.30 -7.39 -10.27
N ILE A 114 -2.87 -7.93 -9.18
CA ILE A 114 -2.10 -8.51 -8.08
C ILE A 114 -1.29 -9.72 -8.56
N ALA A 115 -1.93 -10.68 -9.23
CA ALA A 115 -1.27 -11.89 -9.71
C ALA A 115 -0.11 -11.58 -10.67
N CYS A 116 -0.32 -10.68 -11.63
CA CYS A 116 0.70 -10.27 -12.59
C CYS A 116 1.84 -9.48 -11.93
N SER A 117 1.53 -8.65 -10.91
CA SER A 117 2.56 -7.92 -10.15
C SER A 117 3.44 -8.86 -9.33
N VAL A 118 2.84 -9.86 -8.68
CA VAL A 118 3.55 -10.92 -7.94
C VAL A 118 4.41 -11.76 -8.89
N ALA A 119 3.91 -12.09 -10.10
CA ALA A 119 4.67 -12.81 -11.11
C ALA A 119 5.86 -12.00 -11.64
N TRP A 120 5.71 -10.69 -11.88
CA TRP A 120 6.83 -9.81 -12.21
C TRP A 120 7.85 -9.72 -11.09
N GLN A 121 7.38 -9.65 -9.85
CA GLN A 121 8.29 -9.64 -8.71
C GLN A 121 9.10 -10.94 -8.63
N GLU A 122 8.49 -12.08 -8.96
CA GLU A 122 9.21 -13.36 -9.03
C GLU A 122 10.23 -13.37 -10.16
N ALA A 123 9.91 -12.82 -11.33
CA ALA A 123 10.86 -12.66 -12.42
C ALA A 123 12.08 -11.82 -11.98
N ILE A 124 11.83 -10.67 -11.33
CA ILE A 124 12.89 -9.78 -10.81
C ILE A 124 13.78 -10.53 -9.79
N ARG A 125 13.18 -11.33 -8.90
CA ARG A 125 13.93 -12.13 -7.90
C ARG A 125 14.78 -13.20 -8.55
N MET A 126 14.15 -14.03 -9.37
CA MET A 126 14.76 -15.26 -9.89
C MET A 126 15.81 -15.00 -10.97
N THR A 127 15.73 -13.89 -11.68
CA THR A 127 16.73 -13.50 -12.69
C THR A 127 17.91 -12.73 -12.10
N GLY A 128 17.92 -12.48 -10.78
CA GLY A 128 18.97 -11.70 -10.12
C GLY A 128 19.00 -10.22 -10.56
N THR A 129 17.85 -9.70 -10.97
CA THR A 129 17.66 -8.28 -11.34
C THR A 129 17.47 -7.39 -10.12
N MET A 130 17.07 -7.97 -8.99
CA MET A 130 16.91 -7.27 -7.73
C MET A 130 18.27 -6.84 -7.18
N LEU A 131 18.41 -5.54 -6.88
CA LEU A 131 19.60 -5.05 -6.22
C LEU A 131 19.58 -5.39 -4.72
N PRO A 132 20.76 -5.65 -4.12
CA PRO A 132 20.87 -5.77 -2.68
C PRO A 132 20.41 -4.47 -2.02
N ILE A 133 19.96 -4.56 -0.76
CA ILE A 133 19.68 -3.36 0.03
C ILE A 133 21.04 -2.67 0.22
N GLU A 134 21.19 -1.45 -0.32
CA GLU A 134 22.28 -0.59 0.13
C GLU A 134 21.96 -0.15 1.55
N VAL A 135 22.47 -0.87 2.51
CA VAL A 135 22.49 -0.42 3.88
C VAL A 135 23.55 0.69 3.97
N PRO A 136 23.22 1.86 4.53
CA PRO A 136 24.24 2.86 4.77
C PRO A 136 25.37 2.20 5.55
N LYS A 137 26.57 2.19 4.97
CA LYS A 137 27.75 1.41 5.39
C LYS A 137 28.29 1.66 6.81
N ARG A 138 27.54 2.31 7.70
CA ARG A 138 28.05 2.67 9.03
C ARG A 138 27.15 2.29 10.20
N PHE A 139 25.83 2.44 10.08
CA PHE A 139 24.93 2.19 11.18
C PHE A 139 23.57 1.70 10.69
N LEU A 140 23.01 0.75 11.40
CA LEU A 140 21.68 0.26 11.22
C LEU A 140 20.83 0.65 12.44
N ASP A 141 19.75 1.38 12.22
CA ASP A 141 18.76 1.67 13.24
C ASP A 141 17.75 0.52 13.29
N VAL A 142 17.77 -0.25 14.35
CA VAL A 142 16.84 -1.36 14.58
C VAL A 142 15.79 -0.93 15.60
N CYS A 143 14.54 -1.11 15.26
CA CYS A 143 13.41 -0.90 16.15
C CYS A 143 12.70 -2.24 16.37
N LEU A 144 12.83 -2.78 17.57
CA LEU A 144 12.24 -4.06 17.95
C LEU A 144 11.11 -3.84 18.94
N ARG A 145 10.04 -4.56 18.76
CA ARG A 145 8.95 -4.63 19.71
C ARG A 145 9.24 -5.73 20.71
N VAL A 146 9.30 -5.37 21.98
CA VAL A 146 9.64 -6.29 23.06
C VAL A 146 8.51 -6.32 24.07
N ASP A 147 8.04 -7.52 24.42
CA ASP A 147 7.12 -7.70 25.54
C ASP A 147 7.85 -7.37 26.84
N THR A 148 7.48 -6.25 27.44
CA THR A 148 8.08 -5.78 28.69
C THR A 148 7.40 -6.32 29.93
N SER A 149 6.31 -7.06 29.79
CA SER A 149 5.68 -7.74 30.96
C SER A 149 6.60 -8.77 31.60
N THR A 150 7.54 -9.31 30.81
CA THR A 150 8.57 -10.26 31.26
C THR A 150 9.89 -9.59 31.66
N PHE A 151 10.06 -8.29 31.39
CA PHE A 151 11.33 -7.58 31.62
C PHE A 151 11.21 -6.53 32.70
N SER A 152 11.58 -6.88 33.92
CA SER A 152 11.76 -5.91 34.99
C SER A 152 13.13 -5.24 34.98
N ASN A 153 14.06 -5.67 34.12
CA ASN A 153 15.46 -5.18 34.11
C ASN A 153 16.07 -5.29 32.69
N PRO A 154 16.70 -4.22 32.15
CA PRO A 154 17.41 -4.24 30.86
C PRO A 154 18.52 -5.30 30.76
N SER A 155 19.07 -5.78 31.87
CA SER A 155 20.07 -6.86 31.86
C SER A 155 19.52 -8.19 31.37
N LYS A 156 18.20 -8.39 31.38
CA LYS A 156 17.57 -9.59 30.81
C LYS A 156 17.48 -9.58 29.29
N LEU A 157 17.68 -8.46 28.65
CA LEU A 157 17.77 -8.38 27.19
C LEU A 157 18.99 -9.15 26.68
N SER A 158 20.09 -9.16 27.44
CA SER A 158 21.29 -9.94 27.15
C SER A 158 21.04 -11.45 27.17
N GLU A 159 20.10 -11.92 27.98
CA GLU A 159 19.72 -13.34 28.03
C GLU A 159 18.87 -13.74 26.82
N LEU A 160 18.06 -12.81 26.28
CA LEU A 160 17.24 -13.05 25.09
C LEU A 160 18.06 -13.11 23.79
N ILE A 161 19.10 -12.29 23.73
CA ILE A 161 19.95 -12.18 22.53
C ILE A 161 21.14 -13.15 22.63
N GLU A 162 21.24 -13.95 23.72
CA GLU A 162 22.41 -14.82 24.01
C GLU A 162 23.75 -14.08 23.98
N VAL A 163 23.76 -12.78 24.22
CA VAL A 163 25.01 -12.00 24.28
C VAL A 163 25.75 -12.39 25.57
N ARG A 164 26.73 -13.27 25.45
CA ARG A 164 27.52 -13.79 26.58
C ARG A 164 28.42 -12.75 27.25
N ASP A 165 28.50 -11.55 26.69
CA ASP A 165 29.40 -10.50 27.19
C ASP A 165 28.64 -9.18 27.39
N ALA A 166 28.11 -9.01 28.59
CA ALA A 166 27.32 -7.82 28.95
C ALA A 166 28.15 -6.51 28.93
N GLU A 167 29.48 -6.58 28.96
CA GLU A 167 30.34 -5.42 28.82
C GLU A 167 30.47 -4.91 27.38
N SER A 168 30.20 -5.75 26.38
CA SER A 168 30.19 -5.35 24.97
C SER A 168 28.91 -4.65 24.56
N LEU A 169 27.83 -4.74 25.33
CA LEU A 169 26.58 -4.02 25.13
C LEU A 169 26.68 -2.51 25.47
N LYS A 170 27.77 -1.87 25.15
CA LYS A 170 27.86 -0.39 25.13
C LYS A 170 27.12 0.25 23.96
N VAL A 171 26.27 -0.50 23.28
CA VAL A 171 25.38 0.07 22.26
C VAL A 171 24.30 0.86 23.01
N PRO A 172 24.18 2.16 22.78
CA PRO A 172 23.13 2.93 23.40
C PRO A 172 21.79 2.43 22.80
N PHE A 173 21.07 1.63 23.56
CA PHE A 173 19.71 1.30 23.26
C PHE A 173 18.76 2.18 24.06
N GLN A 174 17.67 2.56 23.45
CA GLN A 174 16.61 3.30 24.09
C GLN A 174 15.39 2.39 24.23
N VAL A 175 15.00 2.13 25.46
CA VAL A 175 13.70 1.50 25.74
C VAL A 175 12.68 2.61 25.83
N ILE A 176 11.67 2.57 24.97
CA ILE A 176 10.56 3.51 25.00
C ILE A 176 9.39 2.77 25.65
N PRO A 177 9.15 2.99 26.94
CA PRO A 177 8.05 2.33 27.65
C PRO A 177 6.72 2.84 27.12
N ARG A 178 5.73 1.99 27.19
CA ARG A 178 4.35 2.39 26.95
C ARG A 178 3.88 3.29 28.09
N GLU A 179 3.11 4.34 27.77
CA GLU A 179 2.65 5.33 28.78
C GLU A 179 1.75 4.72 29.85
N ASP A 180 1.09 3.57 29.58
CA ASP A 180 0.21 2.87 30.52
C ASP A 180 0.92 1.79 31.37
N GLY A 181 2.22 1.60 31.19
CA GLY A 181 3.01 0.62 31.92
C GLY A 181 2.67 -0.84 31.66
N ARG A 182 1.81 -1.13 30.69
CA ARG A 182 1.38 -2.48 30.32
C ARG A 182 1.80 -2.85 28.91
N GLY A 183 2.28 -4.05 28.71
CA GLY A 183 2.49 -4.65 27.40
C GLY A 183 3.87 -4.42 26.78
N HIS A 184 3.94 -4.11 25.52
CA HIS A 184 5.18 -4.08 24.74
C HIS A 184 5.86 -2.71 24.79
N SER A 185 7.18 -2.71 24.91
CA SER A 185 8.03 -1.52 24.71
C SER A 185 8.72 -1.60 23.37
N LEU A 186 9.07 -0.44 22.82
CA LEU A 186 9.93 -0.37 21.65
C LEU A 186 11.39 -0.30 22.11
N LEU A 187 12.20 -1.24 21.63
CA LEU A 187 13.62 -1.22 21.78
C LEU A 187 14.24 -0.62 20.52
N LYS A 188 14.83 0.56 20.63
CA LYS A 188 15.63 1.17 19.57
C LYS A 188 17.09 0.93 19.85
N MET A 189 17.81 0.45 18.87
CA MET A 189 19.25 0.34 18.90
C MET A 189 19.85 0.75 17.56
N ARG A 190 21.03 1.34 17.62
CA ARG A 190 21.83 1.62 16.44
C ARG A 190 23.00 0.66 16.43
N LEU A 191 23.06 -0.16 15.40
CA LEU A 191 24.07 -1.19 15.25
C LEU A 191 25.10 -0.77 14.20
N GLU A 192 26.38 -0.96 14.51
CA GLU A 192 27.45 -0.77 13.55
C GLU A 192 27.54 -1.99 12.63
N GLU A 193 27.60 -1.74 11.32
CA GLU A 193 27.74 -2.78 10.31
C GLU A 193 29.01 -3.63 10.55
N GLY A 194 28.88 -4.97 10.45
CA GLY A 194 29.97 -5.90 10.71
C GLY A 194 30.33 -6.08 12.19
N SER A 195 29.54 -5.49 13.12
CA SER A 195 29.69 -5.82 14.52
C SER A 195 29.07 -7.18 14.84
N ALA A 196 29.70 -7.94 15.75
CA ALA A 196 29.18 -9.23 16.19
C ALA A 196 27.75 -9.15 16.74
N LEU A 197 27.35 -8.01 17.28
CA LEU A 197 25.99 -7.78 17.76
C LEU A 197 24.99 -7.59 16.61
N ALA A 198 25.39 -6.89 15.53
CA ALA A 198 24.56 -6.77 14.34
C ALA A 198 24.29 -8.14 13.73
N ASP A 199 25.33 -8.95 13.54
CA ASP A 199 25.22 -10.31 13.01
C ASP A 199 24.34 -11.21 13.87
N GLN A 200 24.43 -11.12 15.20
CA GLN A 200 23.60 -11.87 16.13
C GLN A 200 22.13 -11.43 16.10
N VAL A 201 21.88 -10.12 16.07
CA VAL A 201 20.51 -9.57 16.00
C VAL A 201 19.87 -9.98 14.68
N PHE A 202 20.59 -9.92 13.57
CA PHE A 202 20.10 -10.36 12.27
C PHE A 202 19.81 -11.85 12.22
N SER A 203 20.71 -12.67 12.74
CA SER A 203 20.54 -14.12 12.82
C SER A 203 19.33 -14.51 13.68
N TYR A 204 19.16 -13.91 14.85
CA TYR A 204 18.07 -14.20 15.77
C TYR A 204 16.70 -13.83 15.22
N PHE A 205 16.60 -12.68 14.56
CA PHE A 205 15.33 -12.20 13.99
C PHE A 205 15.11 -12.69 12.55
N GLN A 206 15.95 -13.60 12.05
CA GLN A 206 15.89 -14.12 10.68
C GLN A 206 15.87 -13.01 9.61
N ILE A 207 16.52 -11.89 9.90
CA ILE A 207 16.76 -10.84 8.91
C ILE A 207 17.95 -11.32 8.09
N CYS A 208 17.70 -12.05 7.03
CA CYS A 208 18.75 -12.65 6.21
C CYS A 208 19.45 -11.60 5.36
N TRP A 209 20.74 -11.40 5.64
CA TRP A 209 21.71 -10.84 4.70
C TRP A 209 22.40 -12.02 4.03
N LYS A 210 21.86 -12.53 2.96
CA LYS A 210 22.54 -13.56 2.18
C LYS A 210 22.84 -12.99 0.80
N GLU A 211 24.09 -12.68 0.58
CA GLU A 211 24.56 -12.13 -0.70
C GLU A 211 24.63 -13.15 -1.84
N ASP A 212 24.64 -14.47 -1.61
CA ASP A 212 25.05 -15.47 -2.60
C ASP A 212 24.16 -16.73 -2.71
N GLU A 213 22.96 -16.76 -2.15
CA GLU A 213 22.06 -17.91 -2.38
C GLU A 213 21.05 -17.60 -3.47
N SER A 214 20.88 -18.52 -4.41
CA SER A 214 19.74 -18.48 -5.34
C SER A 214 18.45 -18.31 -4.55
N PRO A 215 17.55 -17.39 -4.95
CA PRO A 215 16.34 -17.14 -4.21
C PRO A 215 15.49 -18.42 -4.11
N GLU A 216 14.99 -18.72 -2.92
CA GLU A 216 14.10 -19.86 -2.73
C GLU A 216 12.82 -19.68 -3.56
N PRO A 217 12.24 -20.78 -4.07
CA PRO A 217 10.95 -20.72 -4.76
C PRO A 217 9.89 -20.02 -3.93
N CYS A 218 9.03 -19.21 -4.55
CA CYS A 218 7.91 -18.60 -3.87
C CYS A 218 6.65 -19.48 -3.91
N ASN A 219 5.80 -19.31 -2.91
CA ASN A 219 4.43 -19.78 -2.91
C ASN A 219 3.54 -18.69 -2.31
N ALA A 220 3.21 -17.70 -3.13
CA ALA A 220 2.42 -16.54 -2.74
C ALA A 220 0.94 -16.83 -2.98
N GLU A 221 0.15 -16.91 -1.91
CA GLU A 221 -1.29 -17.04 -1.96
C GLU A 221 -1.94 -15.88 -1.21
N LEU A 222 -2.98 -15.32 -1.80
CA LEU A 222 -3.79 -14.28 -1.19
C LEU A 222 -5.25 -14.59 -1.42
N ARG A 223 -6.06 -14.62 -0.35
CA ARG A 223 -7.51 -14.80 -0.37
C ARG A 223 -8.19 -13.48 -0.04
N ILE A 224 -9.17 -13.13 -0.83
CA ILE A 224 -9.93 -11.88 -0.72
C ILE A 224 -11.41 -12.21 -0.87
N PRO A 225 -12.26 -11.85 0.10
CA PRO A 225 -13.70 -12.09 0.02
C PRO A 225 -14.31 -11.52 -1.27
N ARG A 226 -15.32 -12.20 -1.77
CA ARG A 226 -16.06 -11.79 -2.94
C ARG A 226 -17.38 -11.15 -2.51
N SER A 227 -17.66 -10.00 -3.08
CA SER A 227 -18.95 -9.34 -2.95
C SER A 227 -19.78 -9.53 -4.22
N GLU A 228 -21.07 -9.79 -4.06
CA GLU A 228 -21.98 -10.10 -5.19
C GLU A 228 -23.01 -9.00 -5.46
N GLY A 229 -23.04 -7.95 -4.63
CA GLY A 229 -23.99 -6.84 -4.71
C GLY A 229 -23.71 -5.87 -5.85
N GLY A 230 -24.71 -5.07 -6.21
CA GLY A 230 -24.52 -3.90 -7.06
C GLY A 230 -23.73 -2.81 -6.31
N VAL A 231 -22.79 -2.17 -6.98
CA VAL A 231 -21.95 -1.13 -6.40
C VAL A 231 -22.68 0.20 -6.45
N SER A 232 -22.91 0.82 -5.30
CA SER A 232 -23.49 2.17 -5.17
C SER A 232 -23.01 2.83 -3.88
N GLY A 233 -23.01 4.17 -3.86
CA GLY A 233 -22.57 4.96 -2.70
C GLY A 233 -21.50 5.98 -3.07
N SER A 234 -20.82 6.52 -2.08
CA SER A 234 -19.88 7.62 -2.23
C SER A 234 -18.49 7.28 -1.69
N ALA A 235 -17.45 7.67 -2.42
CA ALA A 235 -16.07 7.50 -1.96
C ALA A 235 -15.22 8.73 -2.26
N THR A 236 -14.40 9.12 -1.29
CA THR A 236 -13.39 10.17 -1.48
C THR A 236 -12.00 9.56 -1.54
N PHE A 237 -11.32 9.78 -2.67
CA PHE A 237 -9.91 9.47 -2.86
C PHE A 237 -9.06 10.67 -2.44
N SER A 238 -8.15 10.45 -1.50
CA SER A 238 -7.11 11.42 -1.14
C SER A 238 -5.76 10.91 -1.62
N GLY A 239 -5.23 11.57 -2.66
CA GLY A 239 -4.02 11.16 -3.37
C GLY A 239 -4.30 10.21 -4.54
N LEU A 240 -3.87 10.62 -5.74
CA LEU A 240 -4.00 9.89 -7.00
C LEU A 240 -2.62 9.53 -7.59
N GLY A 241 -1.66 9.33 -6.70
CA GLY A 241 -0.30 8.90 -7.02
C GLY A 241 -0.20 7.42 -7.40
N GLY A 242 0.89 6.77 -6.96
CA GLY A 242 1.14 5.36 -7.28
C GLY A 242 0.02 4.42 -6.81
N LEU A 243 -0.49 4.59 -5.60
CA LEU A 243 -1.54 3.74 -5.03
C LEU A 243 -2.92 4.14 -5.55
N GLY A 244 -3.32 5.40 -5.33
CA GLY A 244 -4.67 5.86 -5.70
C GLY A 244 -4.99 5.72 -7.19
N SER A 245 -3.99 5.82 -8.08
CA SER A 245 -4.20 5.58 -9.51
C SER A 245 -4.55 4.12 -9.82
N TRP A 246 -3.90 3.15 -9.17
CA TRP A 246 -4.23 1.73 -9.30
C TRP A 246 -5.55 1.36 -8.62
N ALA A 247 -5.86 2.00 -7.49
CA ALA A 247 -7.15 1.81 -6.82
C ALA A 247 -8.30 2.25 -7.72
N LEU A 248 -8.20 3.45 -8.29
CA LEU A 248 -9.23 3.99 -9.19
C LEU A 248 -9.34 3.19 -10.51
N ASP A 249 -8.20 2.77 -11.08
CA ASP A 249 -8.17 1.89 -12.26
C ASP A 249 -8.91 0.57 -11.97
N THR A 250 -8.66 -0.05 -10.82
CA THR A 250 -9.34 -1.28 -10.38
C THR A 250 -10.85 -1.08 -10.23
N VAL A 251 -11.30 0.06 -9.72
CA VAL A 251 -12.72 0.38 -9.62
C VAL A 251 -13.35 0.53 -11.00
N ILE A 252 -12.72 1.30 -11.87
CA ILE A 252 -13.20 1.53 -13.25
C ILE A 252 -13.33 0.19 -13.99
N GLU A 253 -12.25 -0.59 -14.04
CA GLU A 253 -12.23 -1.86 -14.76
C GLU A 253 -13.19 -2.89 -14.14
N GLY A 254 -13.30 -2.94 -12.80
CA GLY A 254 -14.23 -3.84 -12.10
C GLY A 254 -15.69 -3.54 -12.44
N LEU A 255 -16.08 -2.28 -12.51
CA LEU A 255 -17.43 -1.88 -12.90
C LEU A 255 -17.69 -2.11 -14.39
N ARG A 256 -16.74 -1.81 -15.26
CA ARG A 256 -16.86 -2.05 -16.72
C ARG A 256 -17.05 -3.52 -17.04
N GLU A 257 -16.33 -4.43 -16.39
CA GLU A 257 -16.49 -5.87 -16.62
C GLU A 257 -17.87 -6.40 -16.21
N THR A 258 -18.49 -5.78 -15.21
CA THR A 258 -19.89 -6.10 -14.84
C THR A 258 -20.92 -5.42 -15.72
N GLY A 259 -20.48 -4.60 -16.69
CA GLY A 259 -21.37 -3.80 -17.55
C GLY A 259 -22.01 -2.60 -16.84
N SER A 260 -21.47 -2.19 -15.70
CA SER A 260 -21.96 -1.02 -14.96
C SER A 260 -21.47 0.27 -15.61
N SER A 261 -22.38 1.24 -15.73
CA SER A 261 -22.06 2.62 -16.15
C SER A 261 -21.71 3.56 -15.00
N GLY A 262 -21.68 3.05 -13.76
CA GLY A 262 -21.42 3.83 -12.55
C GLY A 262 -22.67 4.50 -11.95
N SER A 263 -23.87 4.09 -12.37
CA SER A 263 -25.12 4.67 -11.82
C SER A 263 -25.21 4.43 -10.30
N GLY A 264 -25.48 5.51 -9.56
CA GLY A 264 -25.55 5.49 -8.11
C GLY A 264 -24.17 5.57 -7.40
N LEU A 265 -23.09 5.79 -8.15
CA LEU A 265 -21.74 5.96 -7.61
C LEU A 265 -21.35 7.44 -7.63
N SER A 266 -20.82 7.93 -6.51
CA SER A 266 -20.23 9.26 -6.39
C SER A 266 -18.76 9.14 -6.01
N LEU A 267 -17.88 9.73 -6.81
CA LEU A 267 -16.42 9.68 -6.60
C LEU A 267 -15.85 11.10 -6.47
N ASN A 268 -15.27 11.39 -5.31
CA ASN A 268 -14.57 12.63 -5.06
C ASN A 268 -13.06 12.37 -5.12
N MET A 269 -12.34 13.17 -5.88
CA MET A 269 -10.92 13.01 -6.15
C MET A 269 -10.13 14.22 -5.71
N LEU A 270 -9.27 14.04 -4.70
CA LEU A 270 -8.40 15.08 -4.17
C LEU A 270 -6.93 14.71 -4.40
N ASP A 271 -6.19 15.55 -5.08
CA ASP A 271 -4.75 15.41 -5.25
C ASP A 271 -4.10 16.80 -5.34
N PRO A 272 -3.07 17.10 -4.52
CA PRO A 272 -2.46 18.44 -4.49
C PRO A 272 -1.52 18.70 -5.68
N ASP A 273 -1.13 17.67 -6.44
CA ASP A 273 -0.14 17.81 -7.50
C ASP A 273 -0.69 18.62 -8.67
N SER A 274 -0.05 19.77 -8.92
CA SER A 274 -0.40 20.69 -9.99
C SER A 274 -0.11 20.15 -11.39
N GLU A 275 0.79 19.16 -11.52
CA GLU A 275 1.16 18.58 -12.80
C GLU A 275 1.63 17.13 -12.72
N ILE A 276 1.33 16.39 -13.78
CA ILE A 276 1.83 15.04 -14.00
C ILE A 276 3.21 15.14 -14.65
N GLU A 277 4.20 14.45 -14.10
CA GLU A 277 5.56 14.40 -14.61
C GLU A 277 5.87 13.07 -15.30
N GLU A 278 6.87 13.04 -16.19
CA GLU A 278 7.27 11.83 -16.91
C GLU A 278 7.62 10.66 -15.98
N HIS A 279 8.27 10.95 -14.83
CA HIS A 279 8.65 9.93 -13.87
C HIS A 279 7.45 9.32 -13.09
N ASN A 280 6.26 9.91 -13.18
CA ASN A 280 5.04 9.34 -12.63
C ASN A 280 4.57 8.12 -13.43
N LEU A 281 4.81 8.11 -14.75
CA LEU A 281 4.29 7.12 -15.69
C LEU A 281 4.84 5.71 -15.48
N ASN A 282 5.86 5.52 -14.66
CA ASN A 282 6.40 4.20 -14.35
C ASN A 282 5.59 3.42 -13.31
N ARG A 283 4.65 4.07 -12.61
CA ARG A 283 3.86 3.43 -11.54
C ARG A 283 2.44 4.00 -11.37
N GLN A 284 2.11 5.10 -12.02
CA GLN A 284 0.78 5.71 -11.98
C GLN A 284 0.01 5.36 -13.25
N VAL A 285 -0.84 4.34 -13.16
CA VAL A 285 -1.46 3.66 -14.31
C VAL A 285 -2.48 4.51 -15.06
N LEU A 286 -3.10 5.47 -14.38
CA LEU A 286 -4.11 6.34 -14.98
C LEU A 286 -3.55 7.31 -16.01
N TYR A 287 -2.24 7.62 -15.97
CA TYR A 287 -1.69 8.72 -16.77
C TYR A 287 -0.88 8.20 -17.96
N THR A 288 -0.96 8.96 -19.04
CA THR A 288 -0.25 8.71 -20.29
C THR A 288 0.71 9.86 -20.61
N LYS A 289 1.50 9.73 -21.66
CA LYS A 289 2.41 10.79 -22.09
C LYS A 289 1.68 12.08 -22.47
N GLU A 290 0.46 11.95 -22.97
CA GLU A 290 -0.41 13.06 -23.38
C GLU A 290 -0.93 13.86 -22.17
N ASP A 291 -0.89 13.27 -20.97
CA ASP A 291 -1.37 13.89 -19.74
C ASP A 291 -0.27 14.67 -18.99
N ILE A 292 1.01 14.58 -19.45
CA ILE A 292 2.13 15.31 -18.82
C ILE A 292 1.86 16.82 -18.81
N GLY A 293 2.06 17.45 -17.63
CA GLY A 293 1.76 18.86 -17.39
C GLY A 293 0.31 19.15 -17.01
N SER A 294 -0.57 18.14 -16.99
CA SER A 294 -1.96 18.27 -16.51
C SER A 294 -2.06 17.92 -15.03
N GLN A 295 -3.10 18.41 -14.36
CA GLN A 295 -3.39 18.12 -12.95
C GLN A 295 -3.95 16.70 -12.78
N LYS A 296 -3.45 15.96 -11.80
CA LYS A 296 -3.82 14.55 -11.59
C LYS A 296 -5.31 14.36 -11.33
N ALA A 297 -5.89 15.16 -10.44
CA ALA A 297 -7.32 15.09 -10.12
C ALA A 297 -8.20 15.31 -11.35
N ILE A 298 -7.89 16.30 -12.18
CA ILE A 298 -8.65 16.62 -13.40
C ILE A 298 -8.55 15.50 -14.45
N VAL A 299 -7.36 14.92 -14.60
CA VAL A 299 -7.18 13.80 -15.54
C VAL A 299 -7.95 12.56 -15.06
N ALA A 300 -7.94 12.29 -13.76
CA ALA A 300 -8.70 11.20 -13.17
C ALA A 300 -10.21 11.38 -13.36
N GLU A 301 -10.76 12.57 -13.07
CA GLU A 301 -12.16 12.91 -13.34
C GLU A 301 -12.56 12.65 -14.79
N ARG A 302 -11.76 13.16 -15.74
CA ARG A 302 -12.01 12.96 -17.17
C ARG A 302 -12.07 11.47 -17.55
N LYS A 303 -11.21 10.63 -16.96
CA LYS A 303 -11.19 9.19 -17.23
C LYS A 303 -12.37 8.48 -16.63
N VAL A 304 -12.71 8.78 -15.38
CA VAL A 304 -13.90 8.22 -14.74
C VAL A 304 -15.16 8.59 -15.51
N SER A 305 -15.36 9.88 -15.82
CA SER A 305 -16.55 10.36 -16.55
C SER A 305 -16.68 9.75 -17.95
N ARG A 306 -15.56 9.41 -18.59
CA ARG A 306 -15.56 8.71 -19.87
C ARG A 306 -15.98 7.24 -19.74
N ASP A 307 -15.43 6.54 -18.74
CA ASP A 307 -15.54 5.09 -18.61
C ASP A 307 -16.75 4.66 -17.75
N LEU A 308 -17.22 5.56 -16.87
CA LEU A 308 -18.40 5.41 -16.02
C LEU A 308 -19.32 6.64 -16.16
N PRO A 309 -19.99 6.80 -17.31
CA PRO A 309 -20.67 8.04 -17.67
C PRO A 309 -21.87 8.41 -16.79
N ASP A 310 -22.43 7.45 -16.04
CA ASP A 310 -23.57 7.68 -15.16
C ASP A 310 -23.15 7.89 -13.69
N SER A 311 -21.83 7.94 -13.41
CA SER A 311 -21.32 8.30 -12.08
C SER A 311 -21.30 9.80 -11.87
N THR A 312 -21.46 10.22 -10.61
CA THR A 312 -21.19 11.60 -10.20
C THR A 312 -19.72 11.72 -9.82
N VAL A 313 -19.02 12.70 -10.38
CA VAL A 313 -17.58 12.88 -10.16
C VAL A 313 -17.29 14.32 -9.80
N ALA A 314 -16.48 14.52 -8.75
CA ALA A 314 -15.93 15.82 -8.38
C ALA A 314 -14.42 15.71 -8.20
N SER A 315 -13.66 16.71 -8.65
CA SER A 315 -12.21 16.73 -8.52
C SER A 315 -11.68 18.06 -8.04
N PHE A 316 -10.69 18.02 -7.14
CA PHE A 316 -10.08 19.21 -6.54
C PHE A 316 -8.56 19.06 -6.48
N VAL A 317 -7.88 20.11 -6.86
CA VAL A 317 -6.43 20.24 -6.66
C VAL A 317 -6.19 20.69 -5.22
N SER A 318 -6.31 19.75 -4.32
CA SER A 318 -6.24 19.98 -2.87
C SER A 318 -5.79 18.71 -2.16
N SER A 319 -5.23 18.87 -0.97
CA SER A 319 -4.93 17.77 -0.05
C SER A 319 -5.86 17.81 1.15
N VAL A 320 -6.13 16.65 1.73
CA VAL A 320 -6.76 16.58 3.05
C VAL A 320 -5.73 16.95 4.11
N GLY A 321 -6.08 17.89 4.98
CA GLY A 321 -5.14 18.44 5.95
C GLY A 321 -5.79 18.78 7.29
N ILE A 322 -4.99 19.37 8.18
CA ILE A 322 -5.42 19.85 9.50
C ILE A 322 -6.64 20.77 9.44
N PRO A 323 -6.80 21.69 8.46
CA PRO A 323 -8.00 22.52 8.37
C PRO A 323 -9.32 21.72 8.32
N HIS A 324 -9.33 20.58 7.61
CA HIS A 324 -10.50 19.71 7.58
C HIS A 324 -10.85 19.14 8.97
N LEU A 325 -9.83 18.74 9.73
CA LEU A 325 -10.02 18.21 11.08
C LEU A 325 -10.53 19.30 12.04
N ILE A 326 -10.00 20.52 11.93
CA ILE A 326 -10.45 21.69 12.72
C ILE A 326 -11.90 22.04 12.38
N GLY A 327 -12.25 22.07 11.09
CA GLY A 327 -13.61 22.33 10.65
C GLY A 327 -14.62 21.35 11.25
N LEU A 328 -14.29 20.05 11.25
CA LEU A 328 -15.11 19.02 11.91
C LEU A 328 -15.29 19.25 13.42
N GLU A 329 -14.29 19.84 14.10
CA GLU A 329 -14.39 20.13 15.54
C GLU A 329 -15.28 21.34 15.86
N ASN A 330 -15.20 22.37 15.02
CA ASN A 330 -15.79 23.66 15.34
C ASN A 330 -17.25 23.81 14.86
N THR A 331 -17.59 23.27 13.69
CA THR A 331 -18.86 23.59 13.05
C THR A 331 -19.73 22.38 12.68
N GLY A 332 -19.11 21.18 12.57
CA GLY A 332 -19.71 20.13 11.76
C GLY A 332 -19.92 20.66 10.32
N TYR A 333 -19.37 20.02 9.32
CA TYR A 333 -19.62 20.45 7.95
C TYR A 333 -21.11 20.31 7.65
N SER A 334 -21.79 21.42 7.34
CA SER A 334 -23.14 21.41 6.79
C SER A 334 -23.04 21.89 5.36
N LEU A 335 -23.46 21.05 4.44
CA LEU A 335 -23.70 21.44 3.04
C LEU A 335 -25.08 22.10 2.87
N ASP A 336 -25.61 22.75 3.90
CA ASP A 336 -26.85 23.49 3.75
C ASP A 336 -26.58 24.79 2.95
N PRO A 337 -26.98 24.86 1.68
CA PRO A 337 -26.76 26.04 0.84
C PRO A 337 -27.61 27.23 1.27
N SER A 338 -28.40 27.11 2.36
CA SER A 338 -29.24 28.17 2.90
C SER A 338 -28.60 29.00 4.01
N ILE A 339 -27.36 28.75 4.38
CA ILE A 339 -26.58 29.64 5.23
C ILE A 339 -26.18 30.81 4.36
N GLU A 340 -27.05 31.85 4.36
CA GLU A 340 -26.76 33.15 3.73
C GLU A 340 -25.47 33.69 4.37
N GLU A 341 -24.49 33.97 3.51
CA GLU A 341 -23.27 34.70 3.83
C GLU A 341 -23.64 36.04 4.43
N ASP A 342 -23.43 36.23 5.73
CA ASP A 342 -23.32 37.57 6.27
C ASP A 342 -22.00 38.16 5.75
N ASP A 343 -22.18 39.11 4.80
CA ASP A 343 -21.13 39.96 4.25
C ASP A 343 -20.34 40.63 5.38
N ASP A 344 -19.04 40.42 5.35
CA ASP A 344 -17.96 41.23 5.90
C ASP A 344 -16.97 40.44 6.76
N ASP A 345 -16.30 39.39 6.19
CA ASP A 345 -14.91 39.16 6.59
C ASP A 345 -14.15 38.32 5.56
N ILE A 346 -12.96 38.78 5.27
CA ILE A 346 -11.94 38.36 4.35
C ILE A 346 -11.58 36.87 4.52
N PHE A 347 -12.35 35.98 3.90
CA PHE A 347 -11.87 34.61 3.70
C PHE A 347 -11.05 34.55 2.41
N SER A 348 -9.83 34.04 2.50
CA SER A 348 -9.00 33.79 1.35
C SER A 348 -9.61 32.66 0.51
N ASP A 349 -9.41 32.66 -0.81
CA ASP A 349 -9.87 31.62 -1.75
C ASP A 349 -9.50 30.17 -1.30
N HIS A 350 -8.60 30.04 -0.33
CA HIS A 350 -8.19 28.76 0.26
C HIS A 350 -9.18 28.20 1.28
N ASP A 351 -9.88 29.05 2.03
CA ASP A 351 -10.80 28.58 3.09
C ASP A 351 -12.07 27.97 2.49
N ASP A 352 -12.50 28.45 1.33
CA ASP A 352 -13.64 27.91 0.59
C ASP A 352 -13.40 26.48 0.12
N ILE A 353 -12.19 26.17 -0.37
CA ILE A 353 -11.86 24.84 -0.86
C ILE A 353 -11.87 23.79 0.26
N TYR A 354 -11.44 24.16 1.48
CA TYR A 354 -11.47 23.25 2.63
C TYR A 354 -12.88 23.01 3.13
N SER A 355 -13.76 23.99 3.05
CA SER A 355 -15.16 23.83 3.41
C SER A 355 -15.86 22.87 2.44
N VAL A 356 -15.72 23.09 1.14
CA VAL A 356 -16.33 22.23 0.12
C VAL A 356 -15.79 20.81 0.18
N THR A 357 -14.47 20.63 0.20
CA THR A 357 -13.87 19.30 0.26
C THR A 357 -14.15 18.60 1.57
N GLY A 358 -14.24 19.34 2.68
CA GLY A 358 -14.67 18.81 3.99
C GLY A 358 -16.09 18.29 3.98
N GLY A 359 -17.02 19.00 3.32
CA GLY A 359 -18.39 18.55 3.12
C GLY A 359 -18.46 17.26 2.31
N LEU A 360 -17.72 17.17 1.21
CA LEU A 360 -17.64 15.95 0.38
C LEU A 360 -17.09 14.76 1.17
N ILE A 361 -16.08 14.98 2.00
CA ILE A 361 -15.54 13.95 2.89
C ILE A 361 -16.59 13.50 3.89
N ALA A 362 -17.32 14.44 4.50
CA ALA A 362 -18.35 14.13 5.49
C ALA A 362 -19.53 13.34 4.92
N GLU A 363 -19.83 13.49 3.62
CA GLU A 363 -20.87 12.74 2.91
C GLU A 363 -20.38 11.44 2.27
N SER A 364 -19.10 11.09 2.43
CA SER A 364 -18.54 9.86 1.87
C SER A 364 -18.86 8.65 2.75
N ASP A 365 -19.19 7.53 2.10
CA ASP A 365 -19.32 6.23 2.75
C ASP A 365 -17.95 5.61 3.03
N VAL A 366 -16.95 5.92 2.18
CA VAL A 366 -15.59 5.36 2.27
C VAL A 366 -14.54 6.42 1.95
N LEU A 367 -13.46 6.45 2.74
CA LEU A 367 -12.25 7.21 2.43
C LEU A 367 -11.16 6.27 1.90
N VAL A 368 -10.53 6.63 0.78
CA VAL A 368 -9.41 5.90 0.18
C VAL A 368 -8.14 6.74 0.31
N SER A 369 -7.11 6.19 0.96
CA SER A 369 -5.87 6.88 1.29
C SER A 369 -4.74 6.50 0.36
N GLY A 370 -4.63 7.16 -0.79
CA GLY A 370 -3.53 7.03 -1.75
C GLY A 370 -2.34 7.98 -1.52
N VAL A 371 -2.28 8.64 -0.35
CA VAL A 371 -1.22 9.61 -0.01
C VAL A 371 0.11 8.91 0.29
N ASP A 372 1.22 9.61 0.11
CA ASP A 372 2.57 9.05 0.19
C ASP A 372 3.27 9.22 1.55
N ASN A 373 2.64 9.90 2.51
CA ASN A 373 3.24 10.15 3.81
C ASN A 373 2.33 9.73 4.99
N LEU A 374 2.96 9.41 6.10
CA LEU A 374 2.26 8.90 7.29
C LEU A 374 1.44 9.98 8.01
N ARG A 375 1.84 11.26 7.90
CA ARG A 375 1.12 12.37 8.50
C ARG A 375 -0.28 12.52 7.91
N ASP A 376 -0.36 12.61 6.59
CA ASP A 376 -1.64 12.80 5.90
C ASP A 376 -2.56 11.57 6.07
N ARG A 377 -1.98 10.37 6.09
CA ARG A 377 -2.71 9.14 6.45
C ARG A 377 -3.31 9.21 7.84
N SER A 378 -2.55 9.74 8.81
CA SER A 378 -3.01 9.89 10.20
C SER A 378 -4.13 10.92 10.30
N ILE A 379 -4.07 12.01 9.54
CA ILE A 379 -5.13 13.02 9.46
C ILE A 379 -6.41 12.40 8.88
N LEU A 380 -6.29 11.70 7.75
CA LEU A 380 -7.41 11.00 7.13
C LEU A 380 -8.05 9.99 8.08
N ASN A 381 -7.23 9.23 8.80
CA ASN A 381 -7.74 8.26 9.77
C ASN A 381 -8.40 8.93 10.99
N ALA A 382 -7.90 10.09 11.44
CA ALA A 382 -8.55 10.88 12.47
C ALA A 382 -9.93 11.36 12.02
N ILE A 383 -10.03 11.84 10.78
CA ILE A 383 -11.30 12.29 10.17
C ILE A 383 -12.27 11.11 10.04
N SER A 384 -11.81 9.97 9.48
CA SER A 384 -12.64 8.78 9.32
C SER A 384 -13.19 8.26 10.64
N SER A 385 -12.34 8.18 11.66
CA SER A 385 -12.75 7.75 13.02
C SER A 385 -13.77 8.71 13.64
N LYS A 386 -13.62 10.02 13.42
CA LYS A 386 -14.53 11.03 13.95
C LYS A 386 -15.88 11.04 13.26
N LEU A 387 -15.91 10.80 11.96
CA LEU A 387 -17.12 10.75 11.16
C LEU A 387 -17.80 9.37 11.18
N GLY A 388 -17.17 8.35 11.73
CA GLY A 388 -17.68 6.98 11.67
C GLY A 388 -17.64 6.39 10.25
N ILE A 389 -16.68 6.80 9.42
CA ILE A 389 -16.52 6.37 8.02
C ILE A 389 -15.42 5.31 7.92
N THR A 390 -15.64 4.27 7.15
CA THR A 390 -14.59 3.28 6.85
C THR A 390 -13.47 3.91 6.01
N MET A 391 -12.22 3.68 6.40
CA MET A 391 -11.06 4.10 5.64
C MET A 391 -10.28 2.89 5.11
N VAL A 392 -10.07 2.88 3.81
CA VAL A 392 -9.17 1.97 3.12
C VAL A 392 -7.82 2.67 2.96
N ASN A 393 -6.74 2.03 3.42
CA ASN A 393 -5.42 2.63 3.42
C ASN A 393 -4.37 1.64 2.93
N ALA A 394 -3.51 2.07 2.04
CA ALA A 394 -2.35 1.29 1.64
C ALA A 394 -1.06 2.10 1.65
N GLY A 395 0.06 1.40 1.82
CA GLY A 395 1.41 1.94 1.77
C GLY A 395 2.31 1.04 0.96
N ALA A 396 3.16 1.63 0.10
CA ALA A 396 4.15 0.89 -0.66
C ALA A 396 5.49 1.64 -0.61
N GLN A 397 6.56 0.91 -0.25
CA GLN A 397 7.93 1.43 -0.20
C GLN A 397 8.91 0.35 -0.66
N GLY A 398 9.69 0.66 -1.69
CA GLY A 398 10.58 -0.33 -2.29
C GLY A 398 9.79 -1.57 -2.75
N PHE A 399 10.23 -2.73 -2.31
CA PHE A 399 9.56 -4.01 -2.57
C PHE A 399 8.56 -4.42 -1.48
N ASN A 400 8.23 -3.54 -0.55
CA ASN A 400 7.30 -3.85 0.53
C ASN A 400 6.03 -3.02 0.41
N GLY A 401 4.96 -3.54 0.97
CA GLY A 401 3.74 -2.78 1.10
C GLY A 401 2.83 -3.34 2.18
N GLN A 402 1.84 -2.54 2.53
CA GLN A 402 0.84 -2.86 3.54
C GLN A 402 -0.50 -2.25 3.13
N PHE A 403 -1.54 -3.00 3.35
CA PHE A 403 -2.93 -2.61 3.25
C PHE A 403 -3.55 -2.69 4.65
N ASP A 404 -4.35 -1.69 5.01
CA ASP A 404 -5.10 -1.66 6.27
C ASP A 404 -6.54 -1.21 6.02
N LEU A 405 -7.46 -1.92 6.64
CA LEU A 405 -8.86 -1.55 6.70
C LEU A 405 -9.17 -0.98 8.09
N PHE A 406 -9.58 0.27 8.16
CA PHE A 406 -10.02 0.93 9.38
C PHE A 406 -11.54 1.11 9.35
N THR A 407 -12.23 0.35 10.18
CA THR A 407 -13.69 0.44 10.33
C THR A 407 -14.04 1.29 11.55
N PRO A 408 -15.24 1.88 11.61
CA PRO A 408 -15.67 2.71 12.75
C PRO A 408 -15.51 2.03 14.11
N ASP A 409 -15.84 0.75 14.18
CA ASP A 409 -15.76 -0.05 15.43
C ASP A 409 -14.41 -0.75 15.59
N GLY A 410 -13.48 -0.55 14.65
CA GLY A 410 -12.16 -1.19 14.65
C GLY A 410 -11.07 -0.34 15.29
N SER A 411 -9.84 -0.84 15.25
CA SER A 411 -8.66 -0.10 15.69
C SER A 411 -8.28 0.98 14.69
N CYS A 412 -7.89 2.17 15.16
CA CYS A 412 -7.35 3.23 14.32
C CYS A 412 -5.83 3.12 14.15
N MET A 413 -5.21 3.99 13.35
CA MET A 413 -3.76 4.02 13.16
C MET A 413 -3.00 4.20 14.48
N LEU A 414 -3.52 5.00 15.42
CA LEU A 414 -2.90 5.16 16.73
C LEU A 414 -2.88 3.84 17.50
N CYS A 415 -3.97 3.08 17.45
CA CYS A 415 -4.06 1.76 18.09
C CYS A 415 -3.09 0.76 17.45
N ARG A 416 -2.96 0.74 16.12
CA ARG A 416 -2.11 -0.21 15.39
C ARG A 416 -0.63 0.12 15.45
N TYR A 417 -0.28 1.38 15.24
CA TYR A 417 1.12 1.78 15.08
C TYR A 417 1.70 2.41 16.33
N GLY A 418 0.86 2.88 17.25
CA GLY A 418 1.28 3.59 18.44
C GLY A 418 1.80 5.00 18.15
N MET A 419 1.83 5.84 19.19
CA MET A 419 2.23 7.25 19.07
C MET A 419 3.66 7.46 18.56
N HIS A 420 4.56 6.54 18.92
CA HIS A 420 5.96 6.69 18.55
C HIS A 420 6.17 6.55 17.05
N ALA A 421 5.60 5.51 16.44
CA ALA A 421 5.72 5.28 15.01
C ALA A 421 5.09 6.43 14.20
N LEU A 422 3.95 6.96 14.66
CA LEU A 422 3.29 8.08 13.99
C LEU A 422 4.12 9.37 14.09
N ARG A 423 4.76 9.65 15.25
CA ARG A 423 5.65 10.81 15.42
C ARG A 423 6.92 10.71 14.58
N GLU A 424 7.49 9.52 14.44
CA GLU A 424 8.67 9.33 13.58
C GLU A 424 8.31 9.41 12.11
N GLY A 425 7.18 8.85 11.72
CA GLY A 425 6.67 8.95 10.35
C GLY A 425 6.42 10.40 9.89
N VAL A 426 6.08 11.30 10.82
CA VAL A 426 5.97 12.75 10.52
C VAL A 426 7.31 13.36 10.07
N ARG A 427 8.45 12.79 10.51
CA ARG A 427 9.79 13.24 10.10
C ARG A 427 10.26 12.63 8.78
N MET A 428 9.53 11.65 8.24
CA MET A 428 9.88 10.92 7.02
C MET A 428 9.03 11.36 5.81
N SER A 429 8.62 12.62 5.77
CA SER A 429 7.96 13.17 4.58
C SER A 429 8.95 13.32 3.43
N CYS A 430 8.61 12.78 2.27
CA CYS A 430 9.46 12.78 1.08
C CYS A 430 9.72 14.15 0.47
N GLN A 431 9.12 15.23 0.96
CA GLN A 431 9.16 16.54 0.34
C GLN A 431 9.94 17.61 1.12
N GLU A 432 10.28 17.40 2.39
CA GLU A 432 10.83 18.50 3.21
C GLU A 432 12.35 18.69 3.12
N ASP A 433 13.14 17.74 2.61
CA ASP A 433 14.61 17.82 2.65
C ASP A 433 15.36 17.74 1.31
N GLY A 434 14.71 18.02 0.18
CA GLY A 434 15.42 18.22 -1.11
C GLY A 434 16.22 17.03 -1.66
N ASP A 435 16.25 15.90 -0.96
CA ASP A 435 17.00 14.71 -1.31
C ASP A 435 16.09 13.57 -1.82
N VAL A 436 16.65 12.75 -2.67
CA VAL A 436 16.09 11.67 -3.47
C VAL A 436 14.80 11.07 -2.92
N PRO A 437 13.68 11.16 -3.64
CA PRO A 437 12.40 10.59 -3.20
C PRO A 437 12.53 9.08 -2.97
N PHE A 438 11.85 8.57 -1.93
CA PHE A 438 11.86 7.13 -1.62
C PHE A 438 11.55 6.30 -2.85
N SER A 439 12.40 5.30 -3.08
CA SER A 439 12.25 4.41 -4.21
C SER A 439 10.94 3.63 -4.10
N SER A 440 10.20 3.53 -5.19
CA SER A 440 9.02 2.69 -5.29
C SER A 440 8.97 2.03 -6.67
N ILE A 441 8.47 0.81 -6.71
CA ILE A 441 8.35 0.01 -7.92
C ILE A 441 6.88 -0.29 -8.21
N VAL A 442 6.54 -0.43 -9.48
CA VAL A 442 5.15 -0.67 -9.88
C VAL A 442 4.57 -1.95 -9.28
N THR A 443 5.36 -2.99 -9.08
CA THR A 443 4.87 -4.25 -8.49
C THR A 443 4.22 -4.02 -7.13
N SER A 444 4.87 -3.24 -6.24
CA SER A 444 4.30 -2.93 -4.92
C SER A 444 3.10 -1.98 -5.01
N THR A 445 3.19 -0.91 -5.80
CA THR A 445 2.08 0.06 -5.91
C THR A 445 0.85 -0.54 -6.58
N ALA A 446 1.02 -1.41 -7.57
CA ALA A 446 -0.08 -2.08 -8.24
C ALA A 446 -0.80 -3.11 -7.33
N ILE A 447 -0.04 -3.91 -6.55
CA ILE A 447 -0.64 -4.85 -5.58
C ILE A 447 -1.52 -4.09 -4.60
N PHE A 448 -0.98 -3.06 -3.97
CA PHE A 448 -1.66 -2.38 -2.87
C PHE A 448 -2.74 -1.41 -3.33
N GLY A 449 -2.56 -0.75 -4.47
CA GLY A 449 -3.63 0.02 -5.07
C GLY A 449 -4.79 -0.86 -5.56
N ALA A 450 -4.50 -2.02 -6.15
CA ALA A 450 -5.55 -2.98 -6.51
C ALA A 450 -6.30 -3.52 -5.28
N LEU A 451 -5.62 -3.74 -4.14
CA LEU A 451 -6.27 -4.10 -2.87
C LEU A 451 -7.22 -2.99 -2.39
N GLU A 452 -6.80 -1.71 -2.45
CA GLU A 452 -7.66 -0.58 -2.11
C GLU A 452 -8.93 -0.54 -2.99
N GLY A 453 -8.76 -0.70 -4.31
CA GLY A 453 -9.87 -0.71 -5.24
C GLY A 453 -10.84 -1.88 -5.03
N LEU A 454 -10.33 -3.08 -4.78
CA LEU A 454 -11.15 -4.26 -4.48
C LEU A 454 -11.90 -4.11 -3.16
N ALA A 455 -11.25 -3.58 -2.11
CA ALA A 455 -11.88 -3.32 -0.83
C ALA A 455 -13.00 -2.27 -0.97
N LEU A 456 -12.75 -1.19 -1.71
CA LEU A 456 -13.76 -0.17 -1.99
C LEU A 456 -14.98 -0.75 -2.71
N LEU A 457 -14.77 -1.53 -3.78
CA LEU A 457 -15.86 -2.20 -4.49
C LEU A 457 -16.65 -3.13 -3.57
N SER A 458 -15.97 -3.86 -2.68
CA SER A 458 -16.62 -4.75 -1.71
C SER A 458 -17.49 -3.98 -0.73
N ILE A 459 -16.95 -2.91 -0.12
CA ILE A 459 -17.69 -2.09 0.83
C ILE A 459 -18.93 -1.46 0.18
N LEU A 460 -18.78 -0.88 -1.01
CA LEU A 460 -19.89 -0.23 -1.71
C LEU A 460 -20.93 -1.22 -2.26
N SER A 461 -20.59 -2.51 -2.42
CA SER A 461 -21.54 -3.54 -2.84
C SER A 461 -22.33 -4.15 -1.67
N GLU A 462 -21.75 -4.19 -0.48
CA GLU A 462 -22.40 -4.72 0.73
C GLU A 462 -23.13 -3.63 1.52
N GLY A 463 -22.82 -2.37 1.24
CA GLY A 463 -23.30 -1.18 1.94
C GLY A 463 -22.36 -0.78 3.08
N PRO A 464 -22.31 0.55 3.39
CA PRO A 464 -21.37 1.12 4.34
C PRO A 464 -21.54 0.60 5.78
N ASP A 465 -22.75 0.15 6.14
CA ASP A 465 -23.09 -0.37 7.46
C ASP A 465 -22.66 -1.85 7.64
N SER A 466 -22.26 -2.51 6.57
CA SER A 466 -21.83 -3.92 6.58
C SER A 466 -20.37 -4.02 6.11
N PRO A 467 -19.39 -3.75 6.98
CA PRO A 467 -18.00 -3.84 6.60
C PRO A 467 -17.70 -5.27 6.10
N PRO A 468 -17.00 -5.38 4.96
CA PRO A 468 -16.70 -6.68 4.39
C PRO A 468 -15.87 -7.52 5.36
N ASP A 469 -16.00 -8.84 5.26
CA ASP A 469 -15.20 -9.80 6.05
C ASP A 469 -13.76 -9.88 5.52
N TRP A 470 -13.12 -8.72 5.40
CA TRP A 470 -11.77 -8.54 4.94
C TRP A 470 -10.77 -8.67 6.09
N PRO A 471 -9.55 -9.15 5.82
CA PRO A 471 -8.45 -9.01 6.77
C PRO A 471 -8.25 -7.53 7.15
N THR A 472 -8.06 -7.25 8.43
CA THR A 472 -7.81 -5.88 8.89
C THR A 472 -6.48 -5.33 8.41
N SER A 473 -5.51 -6.21 8.10
CA SER A 473 -4.24 -5.84 7.52
C SER A 473 -3.69 -6.94 6.61
N ILE A 474 -3.14 -6.53 5.48
CA ILE A 474 -2.42 -7.40 4.56
C ILE A 474 -1.05 -6.77 4.31
N SER A 475 0.01 -7.52 4.56
CA SER A 475 1.37 -7.09 4.22
C SER A 475 2.00 -8.01 3.18
N TRP A 476 2.89 -7.46 2.37
CA TRP A 476 3.65 -8.20 1.37
C TRP A 476 5.10 -7.78 1.40
N ASN A 477 5.98 -8.78 1.34
CA ASN A 477 7.41 -8.60 1.22
C ASN A 477 7.87 -9.15 -0.14
N GLY A 478 8.18 -8.27 -1.07
CA GLY A 478 8.58 -8.65 -2.42
C GLY A 478 9.97 -9.26 -2.53
N ARG A 479 10.80 -9.15 -1.49
CA ARG A 479 12.11 -9.82 -1.51
C ARG A 479 12.02 -11.32 -1.35
N VAL A 480 11.00 -11.79 -0.64
CA VAL A 480 10.66 -13.22 -0.48
C VAL A 480 9.34 -13.56 -1.17
N ASN A 481 8.72 -12.57 -1.77
CA ASN A 481 7.46 -12.65 -2.52
C ASN A 481 6.35 -13.37 -1.76
N SER A 482 6.07 -12.92 -0.55
CA SER A 482 5.10 -13.55 0.35
C SER A 482 4.14 -12.55 0.96
N PHE A 483 2.89 -12.98 1.15
CA PHE A 483 1.84 -12.26 1.86
C PHE A 483 1.70 -12.71 3.30
N ARG A 484 1.25 -11.79 4.14
CA ARG A 484 0.75 -12.06 5.49
C ARG A 484 -0.54 -11.28 5.67
N ALA A 485 -1.60 -11.97 6.04
CA ALA A 485 -2.86 -11.36 6.41
C ALA A 485 -3.09 -11.52 7.91
N SER A 486 -3.65 -10.50 8.57
CA SER A 486 -4.08 -10.57 9.95
C SER A 486 -5.61 -10.54 10.02
N GLU A 487 -6.17 -11.45 10.82
CA GLU A 487 -7.60 -11.51 11.08
C GLU A 487 -8.03 -10.40 12.05
N ARG A 488 -9.34 -10.12 12.08
CA ARG A 488 -9.96 -9.22 13.07
C ARG A 488 -9.59 -9.68 14.49
N GLY A 489 -9.09 -8.76 15.30
CA GLY A 489 -8.77 -9.04 16.71
C GLY A 489 -7.30 -9.35 17.00
N SER A 490 -6.43 -9.47 15.99
CA SER A 490 -4.98 -9.57 16.19
C SER A 490 -4.32 -8.23 16.57
N ASP A 491 -5.12 -7.20 16.78
CA ASP A 491 -4.65 -5.86 17.15
C ASP A 491 -4.10 -5.87 18.58
N ILE A 492 -2.82 -5.71 18.68
CA ILE A 492 -2.04 -5.83 19.92
C ILE A 492 -2.37 -4.71 20.92
N PHE A 493 -3.14 -3.69 20.52
CA PHE A 493 -3.46 -2.51 21.32
C PHE A 493 -4.94 -2.32 21.64
N THR A 494 -5.85 -3.18 21.17
CA THR A 494 -7.30 -3.03 21.38
C THR A 494 -7.72 -2.94 22.83
N ASP A 495 -6.97 -3.58 23.75
CA ASP A 495 -7.30 -3.54 25.17
C ASP A 495 -6.86 -2.23 25.88
N ALA A 496 -6.10 -1.36 25.20
CA ALA A 496 -5.49 -0.21 25.84
C ALA A 496 -6.20 1.11 25.54
N PHE A 497 -6.91 1.21 24.43
CA PHE A 497 -7.57 2.43 23.98
C PHE A 497 -8.99 2.13 23.52
N SER A 498 -9.97 2.51 24.35
CA SER A 498 -11.34 2.63 23.89
C SER A 498 -11.43 3.85 22.95
N HIS A 499 -11.90 3.65 21.72
CA HIS A 499 -12.17 4.74 20.78
C HIS A 499 -13.18 5.77 21.32
N GLU A 500 -14.02 5.34 22.25
CA GLU A 500 -15.04 6.17 22.90
C GLU A 500 -14.48 7.01 24.06
N GLY A 501 -13.21 6.82 24.43
CA GLY A 501 -12.62 7.49 25.58
C GLY A 501 -12.07 8.89 25.25
N PRO A 502 -12.23 9.87 26.16
CA PRO A 502 -11.63 11.20 26.01
C PRO A 502 -10.10 11.15 25.85
N HIS A 503 -9.47 10.09 26.32
CA HIS A 503 -8.01 9.90 26.16
C HIS A 503 -7.61 9.62 24.71
N HIS A 504 -8.39 8.88 23.95
CA HIS A 504 -8.07 8.59 22.56
C HIS A 504 -8.14 9.86 21.71
N ALA A 505 -9.22 10.63 21.82
CA ALA A 505 -9.37 11.91 21.15
C ALA A 505 -8.27 12.90 21.55
N HIS A 506 -7.93 12.98 22.85
CA HIS A 506 -6.86 13.85 23.35
C HIS A 506 -5.49 13.44 22.80
N LEU A 507 -5.17 12.14 22.79
CA LEU A 507 -3.91 11.64 22.25
C LEU A 507 -3.82 11.87 20.74
N TYR A 508 -4.91 11.68 20.02
CA TYR A 508 -4.98 11.93 18.58
C TYR A 508 -4.76 13.41 18.26
N ASN A 509 -5.48 14.32 18.96
CA ASN A 509 -5.33 15.76 18.80
C ASN A 509 -3.90 16.23 19.14
N ARG A 510 -3.31 15.68 20.20
CA ARG A 510 -1.93 15.97 20.58
C ARG A 510 -0.91 15.51 19.54
N LEU A 511 -1.13 14.35 18.93
CA LEU A 511 -0.32 13.82 17.85
C LEU A 511 -0.33 14.73 16.62
N MET A 512 -1.50 15.26 16.31
CA MET A 512 -1.74 16.15 15.19
C MET A 512 -1.30 17.61 15.44
N GLY A 513 -0.80 17.93 16.62
CA GLY A 513 -0.41 19.28 16.98
C GLY A 513 -1.60 20.22 17.29
N LEU A 514 -2.79 19.64 17.42
CA LEU A 514 -4.02 20.39 17.77
C LEU A 514 -4.15 20.58 19.29
N GLY A 515 -3.06 20.69 20.01
CA GLY A 515 -3.08 20.98 21.44
C GLY A 515 -3.67 22.37 21.69
N GLY A 516 -4.69 22.43 22.56
CA GLY A 516 -5.33 23.67 22.96
C GLY A 516 -4.34 24.69 23.56
N PRO A 517 -4.75 25.96 23.71
CA PRO A 517 -3.90 27.02 24.22
C PRO A 517 -3.45 26.72 25.66
N GLY A 518 -2.26 26.24 25.84
CA GLY A 518 -1.70 25.91 27.14
C GLY A 518 -0.51 24.94 27.14
N HIS A 519 -0.11 24.42 26.00
CA HIS A 519 1.07 23.58 25.90
C HIS A 519 2.17 24.29 25.10
N GLN A 520 2.91 25.14 25.81
CA GLN A 520 4.27 25.55 25.45
C GLN A 520 5.25 24.51 25.95
#